data_169cdce691ce6598c05a3123fcfbcf15
#
_entry.id   169cdce691ce6598c05a3123fcfbcf15
#
_cell.length_a   1.000
_cell.length_b   1.000
_cell.length_c   1.000
_cell.angle_alpha   90.00
_cell.angle_beta   90.00
_cell.angle_gamma   90.00
#
_symmetry.space_group_name_H-M   'P 1'
#
loop_
_entity.id
_entity.type
_entity.pdbx_description
1 polymer ?
#
loop_
_entity_poly.entity_id
_entity_poly.type
_entity_poly.pdbx_seq_one_letter_code
_entity_poly.pdbx_strand_id
1 'polypeptide(L)' 'MPYALYSYDGPVMEFEKCIANHWTGTTYAQSEKRARSNLAFRFKKEFGKSTGCKITLPGKLTRTEGEGN' A
#
# COMPACT_ATOMS: atom_id res chain seq x y z
N MET A 1 -19.93 -0.14 -6.61
CA MET A 1 -19.19 0.62 -5.59
C MET A 1 -18.09 1.42 -6.25
N PRO A 2 -18.01 2.68 -5.95
CA PRO A 2 -16.95 3.48 -6.55
C PRO A 2 -15.60 3.14 -5.95
N TYR A 3 -14.59 3.27 -6.76
CA TYR A 3 -13.22 3.13 -6.32
C TYR A 3 -12.68 4.51 -5.98
N ALA A 4 -11.78 4.56 -5.02
CA ALA A 4 -11.06 5.77 -4.69
C ALA A 4 -9.58 5.52 -4.90
N LEU A 5 -8.85 6.58 -5.17
CA LEU A 5 -7.41 6.49 -5.28
C LEU A 5 -6.81 6.61 -3.90
N TYR A 6 -6.05 5.61 -3.52
CA TYR A 6 -5.35 5.62 -2.24
C TYR A 6 -3.86 5.77 -2.49
N SER A 7 -3.23 6.62 -1.70
CA SER A 7 -1.79 6.84 -1.78
C SER A 7 -1.14 6.47 -0.46
N TYR A 8 0.01 5.87 -0.53
CA TYR A 8 0.79 5.56 0.67
C TYR A 8 2.13 6.26 0.58
N ASP A 9 2.55 6.84 1.68
CA ASP A 9 3.82 7.54 1.76
C ASP A 9 4.36 7.32 3.16
N GLY A 10 5.30 6.41 3.30
CA GLY A 10 5.83 6.10 4.61
C GLY A 10 6.67 4.84 4.60
N PRO A 11 7.00 4.35 5.79
CA PRO A 11 7.88 3.20 5.90
C PRO A 11 7.15 1.91 5.55
N VAL A 12 7.94 0.90 5.21
CA VAL A 12 7.43 -0.43 4.93
C VAL A 12 8.11 -1.40 5.87
N MET A 13 7.32 -2.24 6.51
CA MET A 13 7.81 -3.21 7.47
C MET A 13 7.63 -4.62 6.92
N GLU A 14 8.61 -5.46 7.20
CA GLU A 14 8.49 -6.90 6.96
C GLU A 14 8.58 -7.56 8.32
N PHE A 15 7.45 -8.12 8.76
CA PHE A 15 7.33 -8.59 10.15
C PHE A 15 7.59 -7.40 11.08
N GLU A 16 8.62 -7.48 11.91
CA GLU A 16 8.92 -6.39 12.84
C GLU A 16 10.11 -5.56 12.39
N LYS A 17 10.56 -5.80 11.16
CA LYS A 17 11.75 -5.15 10.66
C LYS A 17 11.40 -4.10 9.62
N CYS A 18 11.95 -2.92 9.79
CA CYS A 18 11.74 -1.86 8.80
C CYS A 18 12.67 -2.09 7.63
N ILE A 19 12.10 -2.44 6.48
CA ILE A 19 12.90 -2.74 5.31
C ILE A 19 12.94 -1.60 4.31
N ALA A 20 12.12 -0.59 4.51
CA ALA A 20 12.18 0.61 3.69
C ALA A 20 11.76 1.77 4.57
N ASN A 21 12.61 2.78 4.65
CA ASN A 21 12.29 3.95 5.48
C ASN A 21 11.19 4.79 4.85
N HIS A 22 11.13 4.77 3.54
CA HIS A 22 10.18 5.62 2.84
C HIS A 22 9.86 4.97 1.48
N TRP A 23 8.59 4.73 1.26
CA TRP A 23 8.13 4.16 0.01
C TRP A 23 6.80 4.80 -0.34
N THR A 24 6.60 5.07 -1.61
CA THR A 24 5.36 5.65 -2.07
C THR A 24 4.72 4.73 -3.08
N GLY A 25 3.40 4.70 -3.06
CA GLY A 25 2.65 3.92 -4.01
C GLY A 25 1.20 4.35 -4.03
N THR A 26 0.52 4.04 -5.11
CA THR A 26 -0.88 4.38 -5.24
C THR A 26 -1.64 3.19 -5.77
N THR A 27 -2.92 3.13 -5.45
CA THR A 27 -3.77 2.07 -5.96
C THR A 27 -5.21 2.53 -5.90
N TYR A 28 -6.02 1.99 -6.79
CA TYR A 28 -7.47 2.19 -6.72
C TYR A 28 -8.08 1.03 -5.97
N ALA A 29 -8.95 1.34 -5.03
CA ALA A 29 -9.58 0.31 -4.23
C ALA A 29 -10.90 0.82 -3.70
N GLN A 30 -11.72 -0.11 -3.23
CA GLN A 30 -13.03 0.24 -2.68
C GLN A 30 -12.97 0.57 -1.20
N SER A 31 -11.88 0.21 -0.54
CA SER A 31 -11.73 0.48 0.88
C SER A 31 -10.27 0.60 1.22
N GLU A 32 -10.00 1.18 2.38
CA GLU A 32 -8.63 1.33 2.86
C GLU A 32 -7.97 -0.02 3.06
N LYS A 33 -8.71 -0.97 3.57
CA LYS A 33 -8.19 -2.32 3.81
C LYS A 33 -7.74 -2.96 2.51
N ARG A 34 -8.54 -2.83 1.46
CA ARG A 34 -8.18 -3.34 0.15
C ARG A 34 -6.96 -2.63 -0.40
N ALA A 35 -6.92 -1.30 -0.20
CA ALA A 35 -5.81 -0.51 -0.70
C ALA A 35 -4.50 -0.95 -0.06
N ARG A 36 -4.51 -1.20 1.25
CA ARG A 36 -3.31 -1.65 1.93
C ARG A 36 -2.84 -2.99 1.38
N SER A 37 -3.77 -3.89 1.17
CA SER A 37 -3.46 -5.20 0.60
C SER A 37 -2.84 -5.07 -0.77
N ASN A 38 -3.45 -4.24 -1.61
CA ASN A 38 -2.95 -4.03 -2.97
C ASN A 38 -1.55 -3.44 -2.97
N LEU A 39 -1.33 -2.46 -2.09
CA LEU A 39 -0.03 -1.81 -2.02
C LEU A 39 1.03 -2.74 -1.48
N ALA A 40 0.69 -3.56 -0.49
CA ALA A 40 1.63 -4.53 0.03
C ALA A 40 2.05 -5.52 -1.06
N PHE A 41 1.08 -5.97 -1.84
CA PHE A 41 1.36 -6.88 -2.94
C PHE A 41 2.26 -6.22 -3.99
N ARG A 42 1.96 -4.97 -4.30
CA ARG A 42 2.76 -4.21 -5.27
C ARG A 42 4.20 -4.06 -4.78
N PHE A 43 4.38 -3.80 -3.49
CA PHE A 43 5.71 -3.67 -2.91
C PHE A 43 6.48 -4.98 -3.04
N LYS A 44 5.83 -6.09 -2.72
CA LYS A 44 6.48 -7.39 -2.83
C LYS A 44 6.94 -7.66 -4.24
N LYS A 45 6.08 -7.33 -5.19
CA LYS A 45 6.38 -7.57 -6.59
C LYS A 45 7.52 -6.68 -7.07
N GLU A 46 7.49 -5.44 -6.64
CA GLU A 46 8.49 -4.44 -7.06
C GLU A 46 9.87 -4.79 -6.52
N PHE A 47 9.92 -5.29 -5.29
CA PHE A 47 11.18 -5.60 -4.62
C PHE A 47 11.55 -7.07 -4.70
N GLY A 48 10.84 -7.86 -5.47
CA GLY A 48 11.15 -9.26 -5.64
C GLY A 48 10.92 -10.13 -4.43
N LYS A 49 10.05 -9.70 -3.52
CA LYS A 49 9.73 -10.49 -2.34
C LYS A 49 8.76 -11.60 -2.68
N SER A 50 8.86 -12.71 -1.97
CA SER A 50 7.92 -13.80 -2.18
C SER A 50 6.55 -13.44 -1.62
N THR A 51 5.53 -14.13 -2.11
CA THR A 51 4.17 -13.86 -1.64
C THR A 51 3.99 -14.28 -0.18
N GLY A 52 4.90 -15.11 0.35
CA GLY A 52 4.81 -15.52 1.73
C GLY A 52 5.33 -14.49 2.72
N CYS A 53 6.01 -13.47 2.24
CA CYS A 53 6.49 -12.41 3.13
C CYS A 53 5.32 -11.58 3.61
N LYS A 54 5.34 -11.25 4.89
CA LYS A 54 4.30 -10.40 5.45
C LYS A 54 4.78 -8.95 5.44
N ILE A 55 4.18 -8.16 4.59
CA ILE A 55 4.52 -6.75 4.45
C ILE A 55 3.46 -5.92 5.14
N THR A 56 3.90 -4.98 5.95
CA THR A 56 3.01 -4.09 6.69
C THR A 56 3.31 -2.65 6.30
N LEU A 57 2.26 -1.88 6.13
CA LEU A 57 2.36 -0.46 5.84
C LEU A 57 1.79 0.30 7.03
N PRO A 58 2.63 0.60 8.03
CA PRO A 58 2.12 1.17 9.28
C PRO A 58 1.69 2.63 9.17
N GLY A 59 2.10 3.31 8.12
CA GLY A 59 1.71 4.69 7.93
C GLY A 59 0.26 4.82 7.51
N LYS A 60 -0.17 6.05 7.32
CA LYS A 60 -1.54 6.33 6.93
C LYS A 60 -1.68 6.37 5.43
N LEU A 61 -2.83 5.92 4.96
CA LEU A 61 -3.20 6.07 3.57
C LEU A 61 -3.92 7.39 3.38
N THR A 62 -3.67 8.01 2.25
CA THR A 62 -4.39 9.20 1.85
C THR A 62 -5.40 8.80 0.79
N ARG A 63 -6.65 9.13 1.02
CA ARG A 63 -7.71 8.81 0.08
C ARG A 63 -8.05 10.04 -0.73
N THR A 64 -8.00 9.92 -2.04
CA THR A 64 -8.39 10.98 -2.94
C THR A 64 -9.74 10.61 -3.55
N GLU A 65 -10.72 11.44 -3.31
CA GLU A 65 -12.05 11.18 -3.82
C GLU A 65 -12.14 11.54 -5.27
N GLY A 66 -12.72 10.76 -5.90
CA GLY A 66 -13.15 11.03 -7.04
C GLY A 66 -12.59 11.82 -8.11
N GLU A 67 -12.50 11.92 -8.31
CA GLU A 67 -12.36 12.31 -9.09
C GLU A 67 -12.64 12.17 -10.06
N GLY A 68 -12.80 12.06 -10.48
CA GLY A 68 -13.09 11.89 -11.06
C GLY A 68 -13.46 12.11 -11.77
N ASN A 69 -13.56 12.34 -11.75
CA ASN A 69 -13.89 12.55 -12.20
C ASN A 69 -13.63 12.52 -12.54
#